data_7580e3083e735b282bb8175a58dbcb13
#
_entry.id   7580e3083e735b282bb8175a58dbcb13
#
_cell.length_a   1.000
_cell.length_b   1.000
_cell.length_c   1.000
_cell.angle_alpha   90.00
_cell.angle_beta   90.00
_cell.angle_gamma   90.00
#
_symmetry.space_group_name_H-M   'P 1'
#
loop_
_entity.id
_entity.type
_entity.pdbx_description
1 polymer ?
#
loop_
_entity_poly.entity_id
_entity_poly.type
_entity_poly.pdbx_seq_one_letter_code
_entity_poly.pdbx_strand_id
1 'polypeptide(L)'
;MKMIKFGLALFLVTLIAGRAFAQNVGKLKNYLEKNKLESVAGQGFVEKKLTATGARDAGIVLVEAWEKEIKEKYHRSWGLKTFNREGLQMKFDYRVFGEKPADGRSLYISMHGGGNAPE
;
A
#
# COMPACT_ATOMS: atom_id res chain seq x y z
N MET A 1 7.96 -47.20 -22.16
CA MET A 1 7.13 -46.73 -21.00
C MET A 1 7.96 -45.93 -19.98
N LYS A 2 8.88 -45.04 -20.42
CA LYS A 2 9.72 -44.19 -19.52
C LYS A 2 9.43 -42.68 -19.60
N MET A 3 8.62 -42.22 -20.53
CA MET A 3 8.36 -40.77 -20.74
C MET A 3 7.30 -40.15 -19.81
N ILE A 4 6.42 -40.94 -19.22
CA ILE A 4 5.32 -40.44 -18.37
C ILE A 4 5.81 -39.96 -17.02
N LYS A 5 6.93 -40.54 -16.50
CA LYS A 5 7.46 -40.14 -15.18
C LYS A 5 8.13 -38.77 -15.17
N PHE A 6 8.68 -38.29 -16.30
CA PHE A 6 9.33 -36.99 -16.39
C PHE A 6 8.32 -35.82 -16.40
N GLY A 7 7.19 -36.01 -17.07
CA GLY A 7 6.13 -34.97 -17.10
C GLY A 7 5.48 -34.75 -15.75
N LEU A 8 5.30 -35.82 -14.97
CA LEU A 8 4.67 -35.73 -13.63
C LEU A 8 5.57 -35.02 -12.62
N ALA A 9 6.90 -35.24 -12.68
CA ALA A 9 7.87 -34.58 -11.82
C ALA A 9 7.96 -33.08 -12.09
N LEU A 10 7.95 -32.68 -13.38
CA LEU A 10 7.99 -31.28 -13.80
C LEU A 10 6.71 -30.52 -13.38
N PHE A 11 5.56 -31.17 -13.49
CA PHE A 11 4.27 -30.59 -13.06
C PHE A 11 4.19 -30.43 -11.53
N LEU A 12 4.77 -31.36 -10.76
CA LEU A 12 4.82 -31.27 -9.30
C LEU A 12 5.74 -30.13 -8.84
N VAL A 13 6.87 -29.91 -9.49
CA VAL A 13 7.82 -28.83 -9.14
C VAL A 13 7.20 -27.45 -9.39
N THR A 14 6.46 -27.27 -10.49
CA THR A 14 5.77 -26.00 -10.77
C THR A 14 4.63 -25.70 -9.78
N LEU A 15 3.92 -26.74 -9.31
CA LEU A 15 2.87 -26.60 -8.27
C LEU A 15 3.45 -26.20 -6.90
N ILE A 16 4.61 -26.73 -6.53
CA ILE A 16 5.28 -26.43 -5.26
C ILE A 16 5.83 -25.00 -5.26
N ALA A 17 6.44 -24.57 -6.36
CA ALA A 17 6.95 -23.21 -6.52
C ALA A 17 5.82 -22.17 -6.41
N GLY A 18 4.69 -22.38 -7.08
CA GLY A 18 3.53 -21.49 -7.01
C GLY A 18 2.96 -21.31 -5.60
N ARG A 19 2.94 -22.39 -4.82
CA ARG A 19 2.47 -22.35 -3.41
C ARG A 19 3.41 -21.57 -2.50
N ALA A 20 4.72 -21.69 -2.67
CA ALA A 20 5.70 -20.98 -1.85
C ALA A 20 5.63 -19.45 -2.04
N PHE A 21 5.33 -18.98 -3.25
CA PHE A 21 5.21 -17.55 -3.55
C PHE A 21 3.91 -16.93 -3.02
N ALA A 22 2.78 -17.62 -3.16
CA ALA A 22 1.50 -17.20 -2.57
C ALA A 22 1.58 -17.13 -1.04
N GLN A 23 2.36 -18.02 -0.41
CA GLN A 23 2.56 -18.05 1.02
C GLN A 23 3.31 -16.82 1.56
N ASN A 24 4.23 -16.22 0.79
CA ASN A 24 4.98 -15.03 1.21
C ASN A 24 4.10 -13.77 1.22
N VAL A 25 3.25 -13.59 0.22
CA VAL A 25 2.26 -12.48 0.19
C VAL A 25 1.24 -12.64 1.30
N GLY A 26 0.78 -13.87 1.55
CA GLY A 26 -0.11 -14.16 2.69
C GLY A 26 0.53 -13.83 4.04
N LYS A 27 1.82 -14.13 4.23
CA LYS A 27 2.55 -13.75 5.44
C LYS A 27 2.65 -12.24 5.61
N LEU A 28 2.93 -11.50 4.53
CA LEU A 28 2.95 -10.05 4.54
C LEU A 28 1.59 -9.47 4.96
N LYS A 29 0.50 -9.95 4.37
CA LYS A 29 -0.86 -9.51 4.72
C LYS A 29 -1.17 -9.77 6.19
N ASN A 30 -0.99 -10.99 6.66
CA ASN A 30 -1.24 -11.35 8.06
C ASN A 30 -0.37 -10.56 9.05
N TYR A 31 0.85 -10.22 8.65
CA TYR A 31 1.73 -9.38 9.46
C TYR A 31 1.20 -7.95 9.57
N LEU A 32 0.79 -7.34 8.46
CA LEU A 32 0.30 -5.96 8.39
C LEU A 32 -1.10 -5.77 9.02
N GLU A 33 -1.85 -6.84 9.23
CA GLU A 33 -3.11 -6.77 10.00
C GLU A 33 -2.87 -6.38 11.48
N LYS A 34 -1.69 -6.70 12.01
CA LYS A 34 -1.36 -6.55 13.44
C LYS A 34 -0.20 -5.59 13.71
N ASN A 35 0.53 -5.20 12.67
CA ASN A 35 1.76 -4.43 12.80
C ASN A 35 1.75 -3.26 11.81
N LYS A 36 2.55 -2.24 12.12
CA LYS A 36 2.73 -1.07 11.26
C LYS A 36 3.62 -1.36 10.06
N LEU A 37 3.40 -0.62 8.99
CA LEU A 37 4.14 -0.76 7.73
C LEU A 37 5.65 -0.58 7.91
N GLU A 38 6.10 0.35 8.75
CA GLU A 38 7.51 0.62 9.02
C GLU A 38 8.27 -0.59 9.57
N SER A 39 7.57 -1.52 10.25
CA SER A 39 8.17 -2.72 10.85
C SER A 39 8.37 -3.89 9.86
N VAL A 40 7.89 -3.76 8.62
CA VAL A 40 7.97 -4.81 7.59
C VAL A 40 9.42 -5.09 7.18
N ALA A 41 10.24 -4.05 7.08
CA ALA A 41 11.62 -4.16 6.58
C ALA A 41 12.50 -5.16 7.38
N GLY A 42 12.22 -5.36 8.68
CA GLY A 42 12.94 -6.30 9.53
C GLY A 42 12.46 -7.75 9.46
N GLN A 43 11.52 -8.07 8.59
CA GLN A 43 10.92 -9.41 8.55
C GLN A 43 11.63 -10.32 7.55
N GLY A 44 12.03 -11.51 7.96
CA GLY A 44 12.78 -12.46 7.12
C GLY A 44 12.05 -12.94 5.86
N PHE A 45 10.73 -12.70 5.72
CA PHE A 45 10.02 -12.99 4.48
C PHE A 45 10.26 -11.93 3.39
N VAL A 46 10.75 -10.73 3.75
CA VAL A 46 11.03 -9.62 2.81
C VAL A 46 12.26 -9.92 1.94
N GLU A 47 13.20 -10.68 2.45
CA GLU A 47 14.43 -11.05 1.73
C GLU A 47 14.21 -12.07 0.61
N LYS A 48 13.03 -12.67 0.55
CA LYS A 48 12.73 -13.71 -0.45
C LYS A 48 12.33 -13.10 -1.78
N LYS A 49 12.96 -13.59 -2.86
CA LYS A 49 12.61 -13.20 -4.22
C LYS A 49 11.13 -13.48 -4.50
N LEU A 50 10.47 -12.53 -5.14
CA LEU A 50 9.09 -12.65 -5.60
C LEU A 50 9.06 -12.90 -7.12
N THR A 51 8.01 -13.57 -7.58
CA THR A 51 7.65 -13.58 -9.01
C THR A 51 7.06 -12.21 -9.38
N ALA A 52 6.92 -11.91 -10.68
CA ALA A 52 6.27 -10.69 -11.14
C ALA A 52 4.83 -10.55 -10.60
N THR A 53 4.07 -11.65 -10.59
CA THR A 53 2.73 -11.67 -9.98
C THR A 53 2.80 -11.44 -8.48
N GLY A 54 3.66 -12.14 -7.76
CA GLY A 54 3.84 -11.98 -6.33
C GLY A 54 4.29 -10.56 -5.94
N ALA A 55 5.11 -9.90 -6.76
CA ALA A 55 5.50 -8.51 -6.53
C ALA A 55 4.31 -7.56 -6.70
N ARG A 56 3.45 -7.77 -7.70
CA ARG A 56 2.22 -7.00 -7.89
C ARG A 56 1.28 -7.17 -6.70
N ASP A 57 1.03 -8.41 -6.28
CA ASP A 57 0.13 -8.71 -5.17
C ASP A 57 0.67 -8.14 -3.84
N ALA A 58 1.97 -8.23 -3.60
CA ALA A 58 2.62 -7.60 -2.45
C ALA A 58 2.47 -6.07 -2.50
N GLY A 59 2.62 -5.46 -3.67
CA GLY A 59 2.39 -4.02 -3.88
C GLY A 59 0.98 -3.59 -3.49
N ILE A 60 -0.04 -4.34 -3.88
CA ILE A 60 -1.43 -4.07 -3.50
C ILE A 60 -1.58 -4.10 -1.97
N VAL A 61 -1.08 -5.15 -1.32
CA VAL A 61 -1.16 -5.29 0.15
C VAL A 61 -0.46 -4.15 0.88
N LEU A 62 0.71 -3.71 0.38
CA LEU A 62 1.45 -2.59 0.97
C LEU A 62 0.70 -1.26 0.81
N VAL A 63 0.10 -1.01 -0.36
CA VAL A 63 -0.70 0.20 -0.61
C VAL A 63 -1.94 0.22 0.28
N GLU A 64 -2.66 -0.88 0.41
CA GLU A 64 -3.83 -0.98 1.29
C GLU A 64 -3.46 -0.70 2.76
N ALA A 65 -2.35 -1.26 3.24
CA ALA A 65 -1.86 -1.03 4.59
C ALA A 65 -1.45 0.44 4.81
N TRP A 66 -0.74 1.03 3.84
CA TRP A 66 -0.35 2.43 3.86
C TRP A 66 -1.56 3.37 3.87
N GLU A 67 -2.56 3.12 3.03
CA GLU A 67 -3.80 3.91 3.02
C GLU A 67 -4.53 3.84 4.35
N LYS A 68 -4.58 2.66 4.97
CA LYS A 68 -5.19 2.48 6.29
C LYS A 68 -4.46 3.32 7.33
N GLU A 69 -3.14 3.22 7.42
CA GLU A 69 -2.34 3.98 8.39
C GLU A 69 -2.47 5.49 8.19
N ILE A 70 -2.47 5.98 6.93
CA ILE A 70 -2.67 7.40 6.62
C ILE A 70 -4.05 7.88 7.05
N LYS A 71 -5.10 7.10 6.75
CA LYS A 71 -6.47 7.43 7.17
C LYS A 71 -6.58 7.51 8.69
N GLU A 72 -6.04 6.54 9.41
CA GLU A 72 -6.03 6.54 10.87
C GLU A 72 -5.24 7.72 11.46
N LYS A 73 -4.02 7.95 10.97
CA LYS A 73 -3.13 9.01 11.44
C LYS A 73 -3.71 10.40 11.27
N TYR A 74 -4.34 10.65 10.13
CA TYR A 74 -4.82 11.99 9.76
C TYR A 74 -6.34 12.17 9.89
N HIS A 75 -7.06 11.18 10.38
CA HIS A 75 -8.52 11.24 10.53
C HIS A 75 -8.99 12.50 11.23
N ARG A 76 -8.38 12.85 12.38
CA ARG A 76 -8.73 14.04 13.15
C ARG A 76 -8.38 15.33 12.40
N SER A 77 -7.22 15.42 11.82
CA SER A 77 -6.77 16.58 11.03
C SER A 77 -7.69 16.83 9.85
N TRP A 78 -8.12 15.77 9.19
CA TRP A 78 -9.05 15.83 8.06
C TRP A 78 -10.42 16.34 8.48
N GLY A 79 -10.97 15.83 9.56
CA GLY A 79 -12.26 16.29 10.11
C GLY A 79 -12.25 17.74 10.56
N LEU A 80 -11.14 18.20 11.15
CA LEU A 80 -10.95 19.58 11.58
C LEU A 80 -10.49 20.52 10.47
N LYS A 81 -10.20 19.99 9.28
CA LYS A 81 -9.60 20.74 8.15
C LYS A 81 -8.33 21.52 8.56
N THR A 82 -7.52 20.92 9.41
CA THR A 82 -6.36 21.55 10.01
C THR A 82 -5.21 20.56 10.10
N PHE A 83 -4.04 20.97 9.64
CA PHE A 83 -2.82 20.19 9.72
C PHE A 83 -1.81 20.90 10.61
N ASN A 84 -1.32 20.22 11.63
CA ASN A 84 -0.34 20.77 12.56
C ASN A 84 0.98 20.00 12.42
N ARG A 85 2.07 20.74 12.25
CA ARG A 85 3.42 20.19 12.22
C ARG A 85 4.40 21.17 12.86
N GLU A 86 5.19 20.69 13.81
CA GLU A 86 6.29 21.47 14.45
C GLU A 86 5.85 22.86 14.96
N GLY A 87 4.66 22.94 15.55
CA GLY A 87 4.10 24.21 16.03
C GLY A 87 3.42 25.08 14.96
N LEU A 88 3.55 24.72 13.69
CA LEU A 88 2.88 25.40 12.59
C LEU A 88 1.51 24.77 12.33
N GLN A 89 0.53 25.62 12.05
CA GLN A 89 -0.82 25.20 11.71
C GLN A 89 -1.17 25.63 10.30
N MET A 90 -1.58 24.67 9.48
CA MET A 90 -2.13 24.90 8.15
C MET A 90 -3.62 24.59 8.17
N LYS A 91 -4.45 25.54 7.78
CA LYS A 91 -5.87 25.32 7.52
C LYS A 91 -6.06 25.02 6.04
N PHE A 92 -6.95 24.10 5.71
CA PHE A 92 -7.29 23.76 4.33
C PHE A 92 -8.79 23.58 4.18
N ASP A 93 -9.28 23.72 2.99
CA ASP A 93 -10.63 23.35 2.60
C ASP A 93 -10.57 22.51 1.32
N TYR A 94 -11.62 21.75 1.09
CA TYR A 94 -11.73 20.98 -0.14
C TYR A 94 -13.18 20.95 -0.64
N ARG A 95 -13.33 20.87 -1.93
CA ARG A 95 -14.63 20.68 -2.58
C ARG A 95 -14.57 19.49 -3.51
N VAL A 96 -15.65 18.73 -3.53
CA VAL A 96 -15.81 17.58 -4.43
C VAL A 96 -16.83 17.97 -5.47
N PHE A 97 -16.45 17.87 -6.74
CA PHE A 97 -17.31 18.21 -7.88
C PHE A 97 -17.72 16.94 -8.63
N GLY A 98 -19.00 16.89 -8.99
CA GLY A 98 -19.57 15.81 -9.80
C GLY A 98 -19.56 14.43 -9.12
N GLU A 99 -20.00 13.42 -9.88
CA GLU A 99 -19.95 12.03 -9.47
C GLU A 99 -18.54 11.45 -9.60
N LYS A 100 -18.25 10.39 -8.83
CA LYS A 100 -16.94 9.73 -8.91
C LYS A 100 -16.84 8.88 -10.17
N PRO A 101 -15.91 9.17 -11.11
CA PRO A 101 -15.66 8.32 -12.26
C PRO A 101 -15.12 6.94 -11.85
N ALA A 102 -15.23 5.95 -12.72
CA ALA A 102 -14.76 4.58 -12.47
C ALA A 102 -13.25 4.50 -12.21
N ASP A 103 -12.48 5.35 -12.86
CA ASP A 103 -11.01 5.47 -12.78
C ASP A 103 -10.52 6.42 -11.68
N GLY A 104 -11.45 6.92 -10.83
CA GLY A 104 -11.13 7.81 -9.72
C GLY A 104 -11.35 9.28 -10.05
N ARG A 105 -10.90 10.15 -9.13
CA ARG A 105 -11.01 11.61 -9.25
C ARG A 105 -9.64 12.24 -9.43
N SER A 106 -9.56 13.27 -10.26
CA SER A 106 -8.38 14.14 -10.30
C SER A 106 -8.31 15.00 -9.03
N LEU A 107 -7.10 15.17 -8.50
CA LEU A 107 -6.83 16.05 -7.39
C LEU A 107 -6.22 17.36 -7.94
N TYR A 108 -6.86 18.48 -7.66
CA TYR A 108 -6.33 19.81 -7.90
C TYR A 108 -5.97 20.46 -6.57
N ILE A 109 -4.73 20.90 -6.41
CA ILE A 109 -4.24 21.59 -5.22
C ILE A 109 -3.97 23.04 -5.57
N SER A 110 -4.70 23.97 -4.94
CA SER A 110 -4.42 25.41 -5.01
C SER A 110 -3.83 25.84 -3.67
N MET A 111 -2.67 26.47 -3.73
CA MET A 111 -2.01 27.06 -2.56
C MET A 111 -1.98 28.56 -2.71
N HIS A 112 -2.55 29.28 -1.75
CA HIS A 112 -2.38 30.73 -1.65
C HIS A 112 -1.07 31.03 -0.94
N GLY A 113 -0.11 31.56 -1.68
CA GLY A 113 1.00 32.30 -1.09
C GLY A 113 0.58 33.75 -0.94
N GLY A 114 0.35 34.21 0.25
CA GLY A 114 -0.08 35.59 0.43
C GLY A 114 -0.56 35.83 1.86
N GLY A 115 0.31 35.75 2.80
CA GLY A 115 0.22 36.60 3.97
C GLY A 115 0.79 37.97 3.61
N ASN A 116 0.13 39.07 3.94
CA ASN A 116 0.78 40.34 3.99
C ASN A 116 2.06 40.16 4.82
N ALA A 117 3.22 40.28 4.20
CA ALA A 117 4.46 40.43 4.95
C ALA A 117 4.27 41.69 5.78
N PRO A 118 4.47 41.70 7.10
CA PRO A 118 4.52 42.94 7.85
C PRO A 118 5.64 43.78 7.25
N GLU A 119 5.34 45.02 6.93
CA GLU A 119 6.35 46.04 6.53
C GLU A 119 7.38 46.23 7.62
#